data_604f9d8de2c9794667d34be7277cbe9f
#
_entry.id   604f9d8de2c9794667d34be7277cbe9f
#
_cell.length_a   1.000
_cell.length_b   1.000
_cell.length_c   1.000
_cell.angle_alpha   90.00
_cell.angle_beta   90.00
_cell.angle_gamma   90.00
#
_symmetry.space_group_name_H-M   'P 1'
#
loop_
_entity.id
_entity.type
_entity.pdbx_description
1 polymer ?
#
loop_
_entity_poly.entity_id
_entity_poly.type
_entity_poly.pdbx_seq_one_letter_code
_entity_poly.pdbx_strand_id
1 'polypeptide(L)'
;ITTAYAQKQFTLTSPNGRISTTINIGEKITYDITHDGQSVLSPSPISLMLSDGEVWGDNAKLSKSNKRSVNETILSPFYKKDKIQDTYNELKLTFKKQWGLEFRAYDDGIAYRFINQRKKPFNIQSEEVNYQFNDDAMATVPYVRPGKDGDYESQFMNSFENAYTTDRLSKLNKGRMMFLPLVIEVGNGKKICITESDLESYPGLYLTNANGNNSLTGKQAQYPKVTKQGGHNMLQMQVQQREHYIAKVNGPRTFPWRIALLSTTDKDLANSDMTYKLGAASRVADISWIKPGKVAWDWWNNWNIDGVDFVSGINNATYKYYIDFAAAHGIEYVILDEGWAVNLKADLMQVVKEIDIKELVDYGAKKNVGIILWAGFHAFNRDMENICKHYADIGVKGFKVDFMDRDDQEMVDFNYRAAETCAKHKLILDLHGTYKPAGMNRTYPNVLNFE
;
A
#
# COMPACT_ATOMS: atom_id res chain seq x y z
N ILE A 1 -38.86 19.82 -20.03
CA ILE A 1 -37.85 20.89 -19.84
C ILE A 1 -36.59 20.19 -19.37
N THR A 2 -35.70 19.84 -20.30
CA THR A 2 -34.34 19.37 -20.00
C THR A 2 -33.54 20.56 -19.48
N THR A 3 -33.35 20.67 -18.19
CA THR A 3 -32.39 21.61 -17.58
C THR A 3 -31.01 21.18 -18.04
N ALA A 4 -30.44 21.86 -19.03
CA ALA A 4 -29.04 21.73 -19.39
C ALA A 4 -28.22 22.14 -18.16
N TYR A 5 -27.57 21.18 -17.52
CA TYR A 5 -26.60 21.48 -16.48
C TYR A 5 -25.43 22.24 -17.12
N ALA A 6 -25.19 23.48 -16.67
CA ALA A 6 -24.03 24.24 -17.12
C ALA A 6 -22.78 23.47 -16.68
N GLN A 7 -22.05 22.93 -17.63
CA GLN A 7 -20.79 22.24 -17.42
C GLN A 7 -19.79 23.24 -16.83
N LYS A 8 -19.17 22.89 -15.69
CA LYS A 8 -18.08 23.67 -15.09
C LYS A 8 -16.76 22.96 -15.34
N GLN A 9 -15.77 23.73 -15.77
CA GLN A 9 -14.44 23.23 -16.06
C GLN A 9 -13.40 23.93 -15.19
N PHE A 10 -12.43 23.17 -14.72
CA PHE A 10 -11.28 23.67 -13.97
C PHE A 10 -10.01 23.10 -14.55
N THR A 11 -8.98 23.93 -14.70
CA THR A 11 -7.64 23.50 -15.06
C THR A 11 -6.71 23.69 -13.88
N LEU A 12 -5.89 22.70 -13.60
CA LEU A 12 -4.82 22.72 -12.62
C LEU A 12 -3.52 22.34 -13.31
N THR A 13 -2.47 23.15 -13.13
CA THR A 13 -1.18 22.98 -13.79
C THR A 13 -0.10 22.78 -12.75
N SER A 14 0.92 21.95 -13.06
CA SER A 14 2.11 21.77 -12.22
C SER A 14 2.87 23.08 -12.01
N PRO A 15 3.70 23.22 -10.98
CA PRO A 15 4.50 24.42 -10.72
C PRO A 15 5.38 24.83 -11.91
N ASN A 16 5.99 23.86 -12.61
CA ASN A 16 6.81 24.12 -13.82
C ASN A 16 6.00 24.34 -15.12
N GLY A 17 4.66 24.22 -15.05
CA GLY A 17 3.77 24.47 -16.20
C GLY A 17 3.69 23.33 -17.23
N ARG A 18 4.41 22.23 -17.07
CA ARG A 18 4.52 21.17 -18.09
C ARG A 18 3.38 20.13 -18.04
N ILE A 19 2.85 19.87 -16.84
CA ILE A 19 1.76 18.93 -16.63
C ILE A 19 0.50 19.70 -16.28
N SER A 20 -0.62 19.39 -16.92
CA SER A 20 -1.91 19.94 -16.53
C SER A 20 -3.01 18.89 -16.55
N THR A 21 -4.03 19.11 -15.73
CA THR A 21 -5.25 18.32 -15.69
C THR A 21 -6.46 19.23 -15.81
N THR A 22 -7.43 18.81 -16.62
CA THR A 22 -8.71 19.47 -16.76
C THR A 22 -9.78 18.63 -16.06
N ILE A 23 -10.49 19.23 -15.14
CA ILE A 23 -11.59 18.60 -14.40
C ILE A 23 -12.91 19.17 -14.92
N ASN A 24 -13.75 18.31 -15.48
CA ASN A 24 -15.06 18.67 -15.98
C ASN A 24 -16.14 18.19 -15.00
N ILE A 25 -17.02 19.11 -14.59
CA ILE A 25 -18.18 18.82 -13.72
C ILE A 25 -19.44 18.96 -14.58
N GLY A 26 -20.03 17.86 -14.96
CA GLY A 26 -21.22 17.76 -15.77
C GLY A 26 -22.16 16.69 -15.26
N GLU A 27 -22.72 15.88 -16.15
CA GLU A 27 -23.48 14.69 -15.81
C GLU A 27 -22.62 13.72 -14.99
N LYS A 28 -21.36 13.53 -15.42
CA LYS A 28 -20.30 12.87 -14.64
C LYS A 28 -19.15 13.84 -14.38
N ILE A 29 -18.39 13.57 -13.32
CA ILE A 29 -17.08 14.20 -13.14
C ILE A 29 -16.06 13.41 -13.93
N THR A 30 -15.33 14.08 -14.83
CA THR A 30 -14.20 13.50 -15.57
C THR A 30 -12.96 14.35 -15.37
N TYR A 31 -11.80 13.73 -15.54
CA TYR A 31 -10.51 14.42 -15.60
C TYR A 31 -9.68 13.87 -16.75
N ASP A 32 -8.84 14.71 -17.32
CA ASP A 32 -7.82 14.35 -18.29
C ASP A 32 -6.44 14.83 -17.83
N ILE A 33 -5.39 14.38 -18.49
CA ILE A 33 -4.03 14.85 -18.21
C ILE A 33 -3.30 15.12 -19.51
N THR A 34 -2.59 16.27 -19.55
CA THR A 34 -1.66 16.63 -20.63
C THR A 34 -0.25 16.80 -20.06
N HIS A 35 0.75 16.45 -20.86
CA HIS A 35 2.16 16.67 -20.56
C HIS A 35 2.84 17.32 -21.77
N ASP A 36 3.40 18.53 -21.59
CA ASP A 36 3.94 19.36 -22.67
C ASP A 36 2.94 19.55 -23.83
N GLY A 37 1.67 19.78 -23.50
CA GLY A 37 0.59 19.98 -24.47
C GLY A 37 0.07 18.70 -25.14
N GLN A 38 0.68 17.55 -24.93
CA GLN A 38 0.21 16.25 -25.44
C GLN A 38 -0.74 15.59 -24.44
N SER A 39 -1.87 15.08 -24.92
CA SER A 39 -2.76 14.25 -24.12
C SER A 39 -2.07 12.93 -23.75
N VAL A 40 -1.99 12.62 -22.44
CA VAL A 40 -1.45 11.39 -21.90
C VAL A 40 -2.52 10.56 -21.19
N LEU A 41 -3.62 11.19 -20.81
CA LEU A 41 -4.83 10.53 -20.32
C LEU A 41 -6.04 11.28 -20.88
N SER A 42 -6.92 10.54 -21.53
CA SER A 42 -8.19 11.07 -22.07
C SER A 42 -9.22 11.26 -20.93
N PRO A 43 -10.32 12.03 -21.15
CA PRO A 43 -11.32 12.23 -20.13
C PRO A 43 -11.82 10.94 -19.51
N SER A 44 -11.49 10.76 -18.24
CA SER A 44 -11.70 9.54 -17.46
C SER A 44 -12.70 9.82 -16.33
N PRO A 45 -13.86 9.14 -16.29
CA PRO A 45 -14.87 9.36 -15.26
C PRO A 45 -14.44 8.78 -13.90
N ILE A 46 -14.83 9.49 -12.84
CA ILE A 46 -14.59 9.11 -11.44
C ILE A 46 -15.86 9.32 -10.61
N SER A 47 -16.17 8.36 -9.74
CA SER A 47 -17.30 8.47 -8.80
C SER A 47 -17.13 7.56 -7.58
N LEU A 48 -17.90 7.84 -6.51
CA LEU A 48 -18.11 6.95 -5.38
C LEU A 48 -19.59 6.67 -5.22
N MET A 49 -19.97 5.40 -5.23
CA MET A 49 -21.34 4.96 -4.94
C MET A 49 -21.46 4.57 -3.47
N LEU A 50 -22.41 5.17 -2.77
CA LEU A 50 -22.73 4.83 -1.39
C LEU A 50 -23.80 3.73 -1.35
N SER A 51 -23.85 2.98 -0.25
CA SER A 51 -24.79 1.86 -0.11
C SER A 51 -26.26 2.29 -0.03
N ASP A 52 -26.56 3.56 0.16
CA ASP A 52 -27.91 4.14 0.10
C ASP A 52 -28.33 4.56 -1.33
N GLY A 53 -27.46 4.33 -2.31
CA GLY A 53 -27.68 4.66 -3.73
C GLY A 53 -27.25 6.07 -4.13
N GLU A 54 -26.72 6.90 -3.20
CA GLU A 54 -26.15 8.17 -3.56
C GLU A 54 -24.82 7.99 -4.31
N VAL A 55 -24.62 8.73 -5.40
CA VAL A 55 -23.37 8.72 -6.18
C VAL A 55 -22.68 10.07 -6.11
N TRP A 56 -21.47 10.11 -5.56
CA TRP A 56 -20.58 11.27 -5.62
C TRP A 56 -19.86 11.26 -6.95
N GLY A 57 -20.10 12.25 -7.77
CA GLY A 57 -19.54 12.32 -9.13
C GLY A 57 -20.61 12.46 -10.21
N ASP A 58 -21.85 12.01 -9.95
CA ASP A 58 -22.98 12.14 -10.88
C ASP A 58 -23.80 13.38 -10.56
N ASN A 59 -24.05 14.22 -11.58
CA ASN A 59 -24.83 15.46 -11.47
C ASN A 59 -24.43 16.33 -10.27
N ALA A 60 -23.12 16.36 -10.00
CA ALA A 60 -22.54 16.93 -8.79
C ALA A 60 -22.77 18.46 -8.72
N LYS A 61 -23.32 18.93 -7.60
CA LYS A 61 -23.60 20.36 -7.38
C LYS A 61 -22.44 21.00 -6.64
N LEU A 62 -21.54 21.66 -7.37
CA LEU A 62 -20.41 22.40 -6.82
C LEU A 62 -20.92 23.54 -5.91
N SER A 63 -20.35 23.61 -4.71
CA SER A 63 -20.60 24.65 -3.71
C SER A 63 -19.46 25.67 -3.66
N LYS A 64 -18.22 25.20 -3.67
CA LYS A 64 -17.02 26.04 -3.56
C LYS A 64 -15.83 25.39 -4.28
N SER A 65 -14.97 26.24 -4.85
CA SER A 65 -13.65 25.83 -5.32
C SER A 65 -12.57 26.70 -4.68
N ASN A 66 -11.41 26.11 -4.40
CA ASN A 66 -10.24 26.82 -3.87
C ASN A 66 -8.98 26.29 -4.56
N LYS A 67 -8.09 27.21 -4.95
CA LYS A 67 -6.76 26.89 -5.47
C LYS A 67 -5.71 27.44 -4.51
N ARG A 68 -4.60 26.71 -4.35
CA ARG A 68 -3.41 27.18 -3.64
C ARG A 68 -2.15 26.55 -4.22
N SER A 69 -1.02 27.16 -3.98
CA SER A 69 0.30 26.58 -4.22
C SER A 69 0.96 26.26 -2.89
N VAL A 70 1.69 25.17 -2.83
CA VAL A 70 2.42 24.70 -1.66
C VAL A 70 3.87 24.49 -2.05
N ASN A 71 4.78 24.86 -1.14
CA ASN A 71 6.21 24.64 -1.28
C ASN A 71 6.80 24.43 0.11
N GLU A 72 6.89 23.15 0.52
CA GLU A 72 7.29 22.72 1.86
C GLU A 72 8.42 21.70 1.78
N THR A 73 9.12 21.50 2.88
CA THR A 73 10.12 20.44 3.01
C THR A 73 9.63 19.38 3.99
N ILE A 74 9.57 18.13 3.54
CA ILE A 74 9.28 16.98 4.38
C ILE A 74 10.62 16.39 4.85
N LEU A 75 10.78 16.23 6.17
CA LEU A 75 11.88 15.47 6.76
C LEU A 75 11.55 13.98 6.71
N SER A 76 12.48 13.16 6.20
CA SER A 76 12.26 11.75 5.94
C SER A 76 13.51 10.89 6.24
N PRO A 77 13.93 10.81 7.52
CA PRO A 77 15.23 10.27 7.92
C PRO A 77 15.44 8.78 7.62
N PHE A 78 14.36 8.04 7.36
CA PHE A 78 14.40 6.59 7.06
C PHE A 78 13.91 6.27 5.64
N TYR A 79 13.85 7.27 4.78
CA TYR A 79 13.51 7.11 3.37
C TYR A 79 14.77 7.23 2.49
N LYS A 80 14.66 7.03 1.19
CA LYS A 80 15.78 7.15 0.23
C LYS A 80 16.40 8.55 0.13
N LYS A 81 15.78 9.56 0.75
CA LYS A 81 16.23 10.96 0.84
C LYS A 81 15.90 11.50 2.22
N ASP A 82 16.82 12.21 2.86
CA ASP A 82 16.62 12.81 4.20
C ASP A 82 15.58 13.94 4.19
N LYS A 83 15.51 14.65 3.06
CA LYS A 83 14.62 15.79 2.84
C LYS A 83 14.00 15.69 1.47
N ILE A 84 12.70 15.90 1.42
CA ILE A 84 11.93 15.86 0.19
C ILE A 84 11.24 17.21 0.01
N GLN A 85 11.46 17.83 -1.16
CA GLN A 85 10.75 19.04 -1.51
C GLN A 85 9.33 18.69 -1.96
N ASP A 86 8.33 19.19 -1.24
CA ASP A 86 6.90 18.98 -1.51
C ASP A 86 6.31 20.25 -2.14
N THR A 87 6.46 20.34 -3.46
CA THR A 87 6.01 21.50 -4.25
C THR A 87 4.90 21.07 -5.20
N TYR A 88 3.73 21.70 -5.08
CA TYR A 88 2.56 21.38 -5.90
C TYR A 88 1.55 22.54 -5.96
N ASN A 89 0.68 22.50 -6.96
CA ASN A 89 -0.54 23.28 -7.01
C ASN A 89 -1.73 22.39 -6.63
N GLU A 90 -2.66 22.92 -5.86
CA GLU A 90 -3.83 22.20 -5.35
C GLU A 90 -5.13 22.87 -5.81
N LEU A 91 -6.09 22.04 -6.21
CA LEU A 91 -7.48 22.43 -6.43
C LEU A 91 -8.37 21.61 -5.51
N LYS A 92 -9.09 22.28 -4.60
CA LYS A 92 -10.10 21.66 -3.74
C LYS A 92 -11.49 22.08 -4.20
N LEU A 93 -12.32 21.09 -4.52
CA LEU A 93 -13.71 21.24 -4.92
C LEU A 93 -14.60 20.74 -3.78
N THR A 94 -15.53 21.58 -3.32
CA THR A 94 -16.51 21.20 -2.29
C THR A 94 -17.89 21.15 -2.92
N PHE A 95 -18.60 20.07 -2.72
CA PHE A 95 -19.94 19.86 -3.27
C PHE A 95 -21.02 19.94 -2.18
N LYS A 96 -22.26 20.13 -2.60
CA LYS A 96 -23.42 19.95 -1.69
C LYS A 96 -23.42 18.52 -1.16
N LYS A 97 -24.13 18.29 -0.03
CA LYS A 97 -24.18 17.00 0.67
C LYS A 97 -22.86 16.59 1.35
N GLN A 98 -21.98 17.55 1.68
CA GLN A 98 -20.80 17.39 2.54
C GLN A 98 -19.75 16.39 2.04
N TRP A 99 -19.39 16.52 0.77
CA TRP A 99 -18.25 15.81 0.17
C TRP A 99 -17.44 16.72 -0.72
N GLY A 100 -16.28 16.29 -1.13
CA GLY A 100 -15.38 17.04 -1.99
C GLY A 100 -14.42 16.17 -2.78
N LEU A 101 -13.68 16.85 -3.66
CA LEU A 101 -12.53 16.33 -4.39
C LEU A 101 -11.32 17.25 -4.16
N GLU A 102 -10.17 16.66 -4.05
CA GLU A 102 -8.88 17.34 -4.00
C GLU A 102 -7.99 16.82 -5.13
N PHE A 103 -7.47 17.73 -5.94
CA PHE A 103 -6.49 17.44 -6.98
C PHE A 103 -5.19 18.14 -6.62
N ARG A 104 -4.06 17.45 -6.83
CA ARG A 104 -2.72 18.04 -6.74
C ARG A 104 -1.96 17.79 -8.02
N ALA A 105 -1.33 18.84 -8.53
CA ALA A 105 -0.44 18.80 -9.68
C ALA A 105 0.99 19.03 -9.22
N TYR A 106 1.82 18.01 -9.37
CA TYR A 106 3.26 18.02 -9.15
C TYR A 106 4.01 18.11 -10.48
N ASP A 107 5.29 18.42 -10.44
CA ASP A 107 6.13 18.44 -11.64
C ASP A 107 6.41 17.05 -12.23
N ASP A 108 6.07 15.99 -11.47
CA ASP A 108 6.19 14.59 -11.83
C ASP A 108 4.85 13.83 -11.83
N GLY A 109 3.70 14.51 -11.74
CA GLY A 109 2.40 13.82 -11.84
C GLY A 109 1.19 14.55 -11.31
N ILE A 110 0.05 13.89 -11.42
CA ILE A 110 -1.26 14.33 -10.91
C ILE A 110 -1.76 13.31 -9.90
N ALA A 111 -2.36 13.79 -8.82
CA ALA A 111 -3.07 12.96 -7.86
C ALA A 111 -4.44 13.55 -7.55
N TYR A 112 -5.44 12.67 -7.31
CA TYR A 112 -6.73 13.09 -6.79
C TYR A 112 -7.22 12.17 -5.67
N ARG A 113 -8.10 12.71 -4.82
CA ARG A 113 -8.83 11.93 -3.82
C ARG A 113 -10.20 12.52 -3.53
N PHE A 114 -11.11 11.67 -3.08
CA PHE A 114 -12.38 12.10 -2.49
C PHE A 114 -12.18 12.55 -1.04
N ILE A 115 -13.12 13.37 -0.55
CA ILE A 115 -13.15 13.87 0.83
C ILE A 115 -14.57 13.71 1.36
N ASN A 116 -14.71 13.10 2.53
CA ASN A 116 -15.95 13.08 3.30
C ASN A 116 -15.94 14.10 4.42
N GLN A 117 -16.99 14.89 4.52
CA GLN A 117 -17.22 15.85 5.63
C GLN A 117 -18.43 15.46 6.51
N ARG A 118 -19.11 14.36 6.19
CA ARG A 118 -20.26 13.85 6.95
C ARG A 118 -19.80 13.26 8.27
N LYS A 119 -20.55 13.56 9.34
CA LYS A 119 -20.31 13.01 10.68
C LYS A 119 -20.95 11.63 10.87
N LYS A 120 -22.07 11.35 10.18
CA LYS A 120 -22.80 10.08 10.30
C LYS A 120 -22.05 8.98 9.56
N PRO A 121 -21.98 7.76 10.12
CA PRO A 121 -21.43 6.60 9.42
C PRO A 121 -22.23 6.25 8.15
N PHE A 122 -21.53 5.70 7.17
CA PHE A 122 -22.10 5.14 5.95
C PHE A 122 -21.13 4.12 5.34
N ASN A 123 -21.60 3.34 4.36
CA ASN A 123 -20.78 2.40 3.62
C ASN A 123 -20.60 2.87 2.17
N ILE A 124 -19.42 2.60 1.61
CA ILE A 124 -19.13 2.79 0.18
C ILE A 124 -19.36 1.45 -0.50
N GLN A 125 -20.28 1.41 -1.45
CA GLN A 125 -20.59 0.22 -2.23
C GLN A 125 -19.50 -0.05 -3.27
N SER A 126 -19.06 1.00 -4.01
CA SER A 126 -18.02 0.91 -5.04
C SER A 126 -17.37 2.26 -5.33
N GLU A 127 -16.19 2.21 -5.92
CA GLU A 127 -15.50 3.37 -6.47
C GLU A 127 -15.30 3.15 -7.98
N GLU A 128 -15.73 4.12 -8.79
CA GLU A 128 -15.45 4.16 -10.22
C GLU A 128 -14.10 4.86 -10.43
N VAL A 129 -13.11 4.11 -10.88
CA VAL A 129 -11.79 4.59 -11.26
C VAL A 129 -11.52 4.17 -12.69
N ASN A 130 -11.30 5.11 -13.58
CA ASN A 130 -11.02 4.83 -14.98
C ASN A 130 -9.75 5.56 -15.44
N TYR A 131 -9.02 4.89 -16.33
CA TYR A 131 -7.90 5.46 -17.07
C TYR A 131 -8.11 5.16 -18.56
N GLN A 132 -8.43 6.20 -19.33
CA GLN A 132 -8.70 6.10 -20.77
C GLN A 132 -7.52 6.66 -21.55
N PHE A 133 -7.05 5.92 -22.56
CA PHE A 133 -5.93 6.28 -23.40
C PHE A 133 -6.40 6.47 -24.85
N ASN A 134 -5.74 7.38 -25.58
CA ASN A 134 -6.08 7.63 -26.98
C ASN A 134 -5.71 6.45 -27.88
N ASP A 135 -4.59 5.81 -27.58
CA ASP A 135 -3.99 4.77 -28.41
C ASP A 135 -3.90 3.43 -27.67
N ASP A 136 -3.70 2.36 -28.45
CA ASP A 136 -3.39 1.02 -27.95
C ASP A 136 -1.93 0.94 -27.47
N ALA A 137 -1.69 1.54 -26.31
CA ALA A 137 -0.37 1.71 -25.72
C ALA A 137 0.22 0.41 -25.17
N MET A 138 1.57 0.35 -25.07
CA MET A 138 2.25 -0.70 -24.33
C MET A 138 2.04 -0.53 -22.84
N ALA A 139 1.70 -1.62 -22.16
CA ALA A 139 1.44 -1.67 -20.73
C ALA A 139 2.34 -2.71 -20.06
N THR A 140 3.05 -2.31 -19.01
CA THR A 140 3.82 -3.21 -18.15
C THR A 140 3.07 -3.38 -16.83
N VAL A 141 2.54 -4.58 -16.61
CA VAL A 141 1.55 -4.86 -15.57
C VAL A 141 1.87 -6.11 -14.75
N PRO A 142 1.62 -6.10 -13.44
CA PRO A 142 1.72 -7.27 -12.59
C PRO A 142 0.33 -7.91 -12.45
N TYR A 143 0.11 -9.05 -13.08
CA TYR A 143 -1.10 -9.82 -12.84
C TYR A 143 -1.08 -10.42 -11.44
N VAL A 144 -2.25 -10.46 -10.79
CA VAL A 144 -2.43 -11.26 -9.56
C VAL A 144 -2.15 -12.75 -9.84
N ARG A 145 -1.95 -13.56 -8.79
CA ARG A 145 -1.79 -15.01 -8.96
C ARG A 145 -2.93 -15.60 -9.79
N PRO A 146 -2.69 -16.65 -10.58
CA PRO A 146 -3.74 -17.27 -11.36
C PRO A 146 -4.85 -17.80 -10.44
N GLY A 147 -6.02 -17.16 -10.55
CA GLY A 147 -7.29 -17.71 -10.15
C GLY A 147 -8.04 -18.16 -11.40
N LYS A 148 -9.33 -18.40 -11.30
CA LYS A 148 -10.17 -18.64 -12.45
C LYS A 148 -10.40 -17.34 -13.19
N ASP A 149 -10.05 -17.27 -14.47
CA ASP A 149 -10.28 -16.10 -15.32
C ASP A 149 -11.76 -15.70 -15.30
N GLY A 150 -12.01 -14.40 -15.05
CA GLY A 150 -13.35 -13.84 -14.88
C GLY A 150 -13.93 -13.97 -13.47
N ASP A 151 -13.37 -14.81 -12.62
CA ASP A 151 -13.71 -14.89 -11.20
C ASP A 151 -12.77 -13.99 -10.38
N TYR A 152 -13.12 -12.73 -10.26
CA TYR A 152 -12.33 -11.76 -9.52
C TYR A 152 -12.25 -12.06 -8.01
N GLU A 153 -13.24 -12.75 -7.42
CA GLU A 153 -13.18 -13.10 -6.01
C GLU A 153 -12.00 -14.01 -5.69
N SER A 154 -11.76 -15.02 -6.53
CA SER A 154 -10.60 -15.92 -6.36
C SER A 154 -9.24 -15.22 -6.52
N GLN A 155 -9.22 -14.01 -7.07
CA GLN A 155 -8.02 -13.24 -7.36
C GLN A 155 -7.67 -12.22 -6.25
N PHE A 156 -8.55 -11.96 -5.28
CA PHE A 156 -8.28 -11.03 -4.18
C PHE A 156 -7.39 -11.60 -3.07
N MET A 157 -7.01 -12.88 -3.14
CA MET A 157 -6.00 -13.46 -2.28
C MET A 157 -4.68 -13.55 -3.04
N ASN A 158 -3.74 -12.66 -2.76
CA ASN A 158 -2.53 -12.46 -3.55
C ASN A 158 -1.39 -11.93 -2.67
N SER A 159 -0.19 -12.52 -2.81
CA SER A 159 1.02 -12.11 -2.07
C SER A 159 1.70 -10.86 -2.64
N PHE A 160 1.26 -10.35 -3.79
CA PHE A 160 1.79 -9.15 -4.48
C PHE A 160 3.23 -9.28 -5.02
N GLU A 161 3.77 -10.50 -5.15
CA GLU A 161 5.15 -10.78 -5.58
C GLU A 161 5.27 -11.20 -7.04
N ASN A 162 4.22 -11.07 -7.84
CA ASN A 162 4.19 -11.60 -9.21
C ASN A 162 5.08 -10.78 -10.15
N ALA A 163 5.74 -11.47 -11.05
CA ALA A 163 6.51 -10.85 -12.14
C ALA A 163 5.63 -10.00 -13.05
N TYR A 164 6.21 -8.92 -13.57
CA TYR A 164 5.55 -8.04 -14.52
C TYR A 164 5.55 -8.64 -15.94
N THR A 165 4.48 -8.37 -16.68
CA THR A 165 4.31 -8.72 -18.10
C THR A 165 4.11 -7.44 -18.90
N THR A 166 4.69 -7.38 -20.11
CA THR A 166 4.53 -6.25 -21.03
C THR A 166 3.76 -6.68 -22.27
N ASP A 167 2.64 -5.98 -22.57
CA ASP A 167 1.84 -6.20 -23.77
C ASP A 167 1.06 -4.93 -24.13
N ARG A 168 0.40 -4.90 -25.29
CA ARG A 168 -0.53 -3.83 -25.64
C ARG A 168 -1.79 -3.89 -24.78
N LEU A 169 -2.40 -2.73 -24.50
CA LEU A 169 -3.64 -2.63 -23.74
C LEU A 169 -4.72 -3.58 -24.29
N SER A 170 -4.91 -3.61 -25.62
CA SER A 170 -5.89 -4.48 -26.28
C SER A 170 -5.62 -5.98 -26.12
N LYS A 171 -4.40 -6.35 -25.76
CA LYS A 171 -3.93 -7.73 -25.61
C LYS A 171 -3.89 -8.21 -24.16
N LEU A 172 -4.06 -7.32 -23.20
CA LEU A 172 -4.09 -7.69 -21.78
C LEU A 172 -5.18 -8.73 -21.51
N ASN A 173 -4.91 -9.63 -20.56
CA ASN A 173 -5.89 -10.64 -20.16
C ASN A 173 -7.14 -10.00 -19.56
N LYS A 174 -8.29 -10.19 -20.20
CA LYS A 174 -9.57 -9.58 -19.84
C LYS A 174 -10.18 -10.15 -18.55
N GLY A 175 -9.80 -11.36 -18.18
CA GLY A 175 -10.31 -12.06 -17.01
C GLY A 175 -9.45 -11.91 -15.75
N ARG A 176 -8.32 -11.19 -15.83
CA ARG A 176 -7.37 -11.08 -14.72
C ARG A 176 -7.24 -9.65 -14.22
N MET A 177 -7.12 -9.53 -12.89
CA MET A 177 -6.76 -8.28 -12.24
C MET A 177 -5.24 -8.06 -12.26
N MET A 178 -4.88 -6.81 -12.22
CA MET A 178 -3.51 -6.31 -12.09
C MET A 178 -3.43 -5.46 -10.83
N PHE A 179 -2.45 -5.73 -9.96
CA PHE A 179 -2.21 -4.86 -8.81
C PHE A 179 -1.31 -3.67 -9.20
N LEU A 180 -1.15 -2.70 -8.32
CA LEU A 180 -0.36 -1.50 -8.55
C LEU A 180 1.04 -1.60 -7.92
N PRO A 181 2.05 -0.89 -8.46
CA PRO A 181 1.98 0.05 -9.60
C PRO A 181 2.00 -0.66 -10.96
N LEU A 182 1.56 0.04 -12.01
CA LEU A 182 1.74 -0.40 -13.40
C LEU A 182 2.10 0.79 -14.30
N VAL A 183 2.73 0.53 -15.45
CA VAL A 183 3.24 1.56 -16.35
C VAL A 183 2.63 1.42 -17.74
N ILE A 184 2.20 2.56 -18.33
CA ILE A 184 1.70 2.66 -19.70
C ILE A 184 2.59 3.61 -20.50
N GLU A 185 3.04 3.20 -21.68
CA GLU A 185 3.82 4.02 -22.60
C GLU A 185 2.89 4.74 -23.58
N VAL A 186 2.63 6.03 -23.34
CA VAL A 186 1.61 6.81 -24.07
C VAL A 186 2.14 7.55 -25.30
N GLY A 187 3.23 7.07 -25.86
CA GLY A 187 3.83 7.63 -27.08
C GLY A 187 4.80 8.80 -26.82
N ASN A 188 5.62 9.12 -27.83
CA ASN A 188 6.65 10.17 -27.79
C ASN A 188 7.60 10.05 -26.57
N GLY A 189 7.89 8.83 -26.14
CA GLY A 189 8.75 8.55 -24.99
C GLY A 189 8.11 8.87 -23.63
N LYS A 190 6.83 9.26 -23.59
CA LYS A 190 6.13 9.56 -22.34
C LYS A 190 5.56 8.31 -21.71
N LYS A 191 5.65 8.26 -20.39
CA LYS A 191 5.16 7.14 -19.58
C LYS A 191 4.26 7.67 -18.47
N ILE A 192 3.21 6.93 -18.18
CA ILE A 192 2.34 7.14 -17.03
C ILE A 192 2.43 5.91 -16.12
N CYS A 193 2.86 6.10 -14.87
CA CYS A 193 2.80 5.07 -13.85
C CYS A 193 1.58 5.31 -12.96
N ILE A 194 0.70 4.34 -12.90
CA ILE A 194 -0.51 4.40 -12.08
C ILE A 194 -0.23 3.74 -10.75
N THR A 195 -0.51 4.43 -9.66
CA THR A 195 -0.37 3.94 -8.29
C THR A 195 -1.34 4.65 -7.34
N GLU A 196 -1.19 4.44 -6.04
CA GLU A 196 -2.03 5.03 -4.99
C GLU A 196 -1.22 5.32 -3.73
N SER A 197 -1.75 6.15 -2.84
CA SER A 197 -1.15 6.45 -1.54
C SER A 197 -2.20 6.77 -0.49
N ASP A 198 -1.80 6.76 0.80
CA ASP A 198 -2.65 7.07 1.95
C ASP A 198 -3.86 6.14 2.05
N LEU A 199 -3.59 4.83 2.01
CA LEU A 199 -4.62 3.81 1.84
C LEU A 199 -5.50 3.61 3.07
N GLU A 200 -5.09 4.06 4.22
CA GLU A 200 -5.68 3.87 5.56
C GLU A 200 -7.21 3.69 5.55
N SER A 201 -7.69 2.62 6.18
CA SER A 201 -9.12 2.26 6.29
C SER A 201 -9.88 2.25 4.95
N TYR A 202 -9.23 1.76 3.90
CA TYR A 202 -9.82 1.63 2.58
C TYR A 202 -9.14 0.50 1.79
N PRO A 203 -9.85 -0.24 0.94
CA PRO A 203 -9.23 -1.33 0.17
C PRO A 203 -8.28 -0.82 -0.91
N GLY A 204 -7.27 -1.63 -1.23
CA GLY A 204 -6.35 -1.41 -2.34
C GLY A 204 -7.05 -1.41 -3.70
N LEU A 205 -6.45 -0.70 -4.66
CA LEU A 205 -6.93 -0.61 -6.03
C LEU A 205 -6.25 -1.65 -6.91
N TYR A 206 -7.05 -2.47 -7.58
CA TYR A 206 -6.66 -3.27 -8.73
C TYR A 206 -7.21 -2.65 -10.01
N LEU A 207 -6.57 -2.95 -11.13
CA LEU A 207 -7.05 -2.55 -12.45
C LEU A 207 -7.35 -3.77 -13.31
N THR A 208 -8.32 -3.62 -14.21
CA THR A 208 -8.70 -4.64 -15.20
C THR A 208 -8.82 -4.01 -16.58
N ASN A 209 -8.63 -4.82 -17.62
CA ASN A 209 -9.01 -4.47 -18.99
C ASN A 209 -10.11 -5.40 -19.50
N ALA A 210 -11.19 -5.54 -18.74
CA ALA A 210 -12.30 -6.45 -19.07
C ALA A 210 -12.93 -6.15 -20.45
N ASN A 211 -12.92 -4.91 -20.89
CA ASN A 211 -13.46 -4.49 -22.18
C ASN A 211 -12.54 -4.77 -23.36
N GLY A 212 -11.24 -5.00 -23.12
CA GLY A 212 -10.25 -5.25 -24.18
C GLY A 212 -10.04 -4.07 -25.12
N ASN A 213 -10.13 -2.84 -24.58
CA ASN A 213 -9.94 -1.58 -25.28
C ASN A 213 -8.80 -0.76 -24.66
N ASN A 214 -8.64 0.49 -25.08
CA ASN A 214 -7.61 1.40 -24.60
C ASN A 214 -7.94 1.99 -23.23
N SER A 215 -8.56 1.23 -22.31
CA SER A 215 -8.89 1.71 -20.98
C SER A 215 -8.63 0.68 -19.89
N LEU A 216 -8.35 1.17 -18.69
CA LEU A 216 -8.25 0.37 -17.47
C LEU A 216 -9.32 0.81 -16.49
N THR A 217 -9.96 -0.15 -15.83
CA THR A 217 -11.05 0.09 -14.88
C THR A 217 -10.70 -0.47 -13.50
N GLY A 218 -10.98 0.30 -12.47
CA GLY A 218 -10.72 -0.05 -11.08
C GLY A 218 -11.58 -1.20 -10.57
N LYS A 219 -10.99 -1.99 -9.69
CA LYS A 219 -11.64 -3.02 -8.86
C LYS A 219 -11.09 -2.93 -7.45
N GLN A 220 -11.95 -3.11 -6.45
CA GLN A 220 -11.57 -3.20 -5.05
C GLN A 220 -12.26 -4.41 -4.42
N ALA A 221 -11.58 -5.04 -3.45
CA ALA A 221 -12.17 -6.12 -2.69
C ALA A 221 -13.30 -5.60 -1.79
N GLN A 222 -14.43 -6.27 -1.80
CA GLN A 222 -15.53 -5.99 -0.86
C GLN A 222 -15.10 -6.38 0.57
N TYR A 223 -15.71 -5.73 1.57
CA TYR A 223 -15.42 -5.94 2.98
C TYR A 223 -15.68 -7.40 3.38
N PRO A 224 -14.78 -8.07 4.13
CA PRO A 224 -15.00 -9.43 4.60
C PRO A 224 -16.20 -9.51 5.55
N LYS A 225 -17.11 -10.47 5.32
CA LYS A 225 -18.23 -10.76 6.18
C LYS A 225 -17.99 -11.97 7.06
N VAL A 226 -17.49 -13.04 6.46
CA VAL A 226 -17.13 -14.29 7.14
C VAL A 226 -15.72 -14.67 6.72
N THR A 227 -14.87 -14.88 7.71
CA THR A 227 -13.51 -15.38 7.49
C THR A 227 -13.31 -16.69 8.23
N LYS A 228 -12.41 -17.53 7.73
CA LYS A 228 -12.04 -18.80 8.35
C LYS A 228 -10.53 -18.93 8.42
N GLN A 229 -10.04 -19.34 9.58
CA GLN A 229 -8.62 -19.68 9.75
C GLN A 229 -8.21 -20.80 8.78
N GLY A 230 -7.08 -20.62 8.10
CA GLY A 230 -6.57 -21.58 7.11
C GLY A 230 -5.28 -21.07 6.47
N GLY A 231 -5.05 -21.45 5.21
CA GLY A 231 -3.86 -21.08 4.45
C GLY A 231 -2.60 -21.75 4.98
N HIS A 232 -1.44 -21.14 4.69
CA HIS A 232 -0.14 -21.66 5.12
C HIS A 232 -0.09 -21.82 6.63
N ASN A 233 0.16 -23.05 7.09
CA ASN A 233 0.29 -23.43 8.51
C ASN A 233 -0.79 -22.84 9.45
N MET A 234 -2.01 -22.63 8.94
CA MET A 234 -3.14 -22.02 9.69
C MET A 234 -2.89 -20.57 10.12
N LEU A 235 -2.03 -19.85 9.43
CA LEU A 235 -1.59 -18.49 9.77
C LEU A 235 -2.34 -17.37 9.03
N GLN A 236 -3.32 -17.75 8.20
CA GLN A 236 -4.15 -16.80 7.43
C GLN A 236 -5.61 -16.83 7.86
N MET A 237 -6.34 -15.77 7.53
CA MET A 237 -7.80 -15.70 7.63
C MET A 237 -8.39 -15.57 6.22
N GLN A 238 -8.83 -16.69 5.68
CA GLN A 238 -9.40 -16.78 4.34
C GLN A 238 -10.83 -16.26 4.31
N VAL A 239 -11.15 -15.35 3.39
CA VAL A 239 -12.51 -14.81 3.23
C VAL A 239 -13.40 -15.88 2.62
N GLN A 240 -14.51 -16.20 3.29
CA GLN A 240 -15.54 -17.13 2.84
C GLN A 240 -16.76 -16.42 2.24
N GLN A 241 -17.05 -15.23 2.76
CA GLN A 241 -18.14 -14.38 2.28
C GLN A 241 -17.76 -12.91 2.43
N ARG A 242 -18.24 -12.07 1.51
CA ARG A 242 -18.08 -10.64 1.57
C ARG A 242 -19.39 -9.91 1.75
N GLU A 243 -19.33 -8.70 2.24
CA GLU A 243 -20.42 -7.74 2.27
C GLU A 243 -20.66 -7.16 0.86
N HIS A 244 -21.74 -6.38 0.69
CA HIS A 244 -22.08 -5.72 -0.57
C HIS A 244 -21.48 -4.30 -0.67
N TYR A 245 -20.41 -4.02 0.08
CA TYR A 245 -19.72 -2.75 0.11
C TYR A 245 -18.21 -2.97 0.27
N ILE A 246 -17.42 -2.00 -0.19
CA ILE A 246 -15.96 -2.07 -0.15
C ILE A 246 -15.38 -1.47 1.12
N ALA A 247 -16.05 -0.46 1.72
CA ALA A 247 -15.54 0.22 2.91
C ALA A 247 -16.66 0.73 3.83
N LYS A 248 -16.38 0.68 5.14
CA LYS A 248 -17.12 1.37 6.20
C LYS A 248 -16.47 2.72 6.47
N VAL A 249 -17.26 3.77 6.59
CA VAL A 249 -16.80 5.15 6.86
C VAL A 249 -17.45 5.67 8.13
N ASN A 250 -16.65 5.96 9.14
CA ASN A 250 -17.10 6.35 10.49
C ASN A 250 -16.87 7.84 10.77
N GLY A 251 -17.26 8.72 9.86
CA GLY A 251 -17.15 10.17 10.05
C GLY A 251 -16.24 10.87 9.02
N PRO A 252 -15.89 12.14 9.24
CA PRO A 252 -15.10 12.92 8.30
C PRO A 252 -13.72 12.28 8.05
N ARG A 253 -13.34 12.18 6.78
CA ARG A 253 -12.05 11.66 6.35
C ARG A 253 -11.70 12.02 4.92
N THR A 254 -10.45 11.85 4.57
CA THR A 254 -9.98 11.75 3.17
C THR A 254 -9.94 10.29 2.75
N PHE A 255 -10.05 10.03 1.44
CA PHE A 255 -9.87 8.71 0.84
C PHE A 255 -8.48 8.59 0.21
N PRO A 256 -8.04 7.40 -0.21
CA PRO A 256 -6.74 7.24 -0.83
C PRO A 256 -6.53 8.14 -2.04
N TRP A 257 -5.29 8.54 -2.24
CA TRP A 257 -4.87 9.22 -3.45
C TRP A 257 -4.78 8.24 -4.61
N ARG A 258 -5.40 8.59 -5.73
CA ARG A 258 -5.19 7.96 -7.03
C ARG A 258 -4.15 8.78 -7.77
N ILE A 259 -3.03 8.15 -8.13
CA ILE A 259 -1.82 8.82 -8.59
C ILE A 259 -1.52 8.39 -10.02
N ALA A 260 -1.25 9.37 -10.87
CA ALA A 260 -0.68 9.24 -12.20
C ALA A 260 0.69 9.93 -12.22
N LEU A 261 1.78 9.16 -12.06
CA LEU A 261 3.14 9.65 -12.23
C LEU A 261 3.44 9.79 -13.73
N LEU A 262 4.13 10.84 -14.10
CA LEU A 262 4.44 11.17 -15.50
C LEU A 262 5.93 11.39 -15.68
N SER A 263 6.52 10.72 -16.65
CA SER A 263 7.93 10.92 -17.00
C SER A 263 8.20 10.60 -18.46
N THR A 264 9.35 11.04 -18.93
CA THR A 264 9.95 10.64 -20.21
C THR A 264 11.10 9.66 -20.04
N THR A 265 11.46 9.31 -18.80
CA THR A 265 12.52 8.36 -18.48
C THR A 265 12.12 7.40 -17.36
N ASP A 266 12.60 6.17 -17.39
CA ASP A 266 12.35 5.19 -16.33
C ASP A 266 13.02 5.59 -15.02
N LYS A 267 14.20 6.23 -15.11
CA LYS A 267 14.92 6.75 -13.95
C LYS A 267 14.09 7.73 -13.13
N ASP A 268 13.37 8.63 -13.77
CA ASP A 268 12.57 9.65 -13.07
C ASP A 268 11.32 9.03 -12.45
N LEU A 269 10.69 8.03 -13.10
CA LEU A 269 9.62 7.25 -12.48
C LEU A 269 10.10 6.55 -11.20
N ALA A 270 11.25 5.85 -11.27
CA ALA A 270 11.83 5.15 -10.12
C ALA A 270 12.24 6.11 -8.98
N ASN A 271 12.63 7.34 -9.31
CA ASN A 271 13.04 8.36 -8.34
C ASN A 271 11.90 9.24 -7.81
N SER A 272 10.67 9.10 -8.33
CA SER A 272 9.54 9.86 -7.83
C SER A 272 9.29 9.61 -6.35
N ASP A 273 8.97 10.67 -5.64
CA ASP A 273 8.64 10.64 -4.20
C ASP A 273 7.13 10.88 -3.96
N MET A 274 6.30 10.94 -5.00
CA MET A 274 4.89 11.32 -4.87
C MET A 274 4.12 10.40 -3.91
N THR A 275 4.35 9.08 -3.97
CA THR A 275 3.68 8.15 -3.06
C THR A 275 4.00 8.46 -1.59
N TYR A 276 5.25 8.80 -1.29
CA TYR A 276 5.66 9.20 0.05
C TYR A 276 5.11 10.58 0.43
N LYS A 277 5.20 11.58 -0.45
CA LYS A 277 4.68 12.95 -0.23
C LYS A 277 3.18 12.96 0.09
N LEU A 278 2.41 12.09 -0.55
CA LEU A 278 0.97 11.99 -0.42
C LEU A 278 0.51 11.14 0.77
N GLY A 279 1.39 10.37 1.40
CA GLY A 279 1.12 9.70 2.67
C GLY A 279 0.85 10.70 3.81
N ALA A 280 0.09 10.31 4.80
CA ALA A 280 -0.17 11.14 5.98
C ALA A 280 1.14 11.43 6.75
N ALA A 281 1.18 12.56 7.45
CA ALA A 281 2.34 12.93 8.28
C ALA A 281 2.60 11.88 9.38
N SER A 282 3.86 11.81 9.83
CA SER A 282 4.26 10.87 10.89
C SER A 282 3.41 11.03 12.16
N ARG A 283 2.97 9.90 12.70
CA ARG A 283 2.27 9.79 13.98
C ARG A 283 3.21 9.32 15.11
N VAL A 284 4.46 9.03 14.79
CA VAL A 284 5.47 8.61 15.77
C VAL A 284 6.28 9.84 16.17
N ALA A 285 6.08 10.30 17.40
CA ALA A 285 6.70 11.54 17.89
C ALA A 285 8.20 11.37 18.19
N ASP A 286 8.59 10.26 18.81
CA ASP A 286 9.99 9.91 19.08
C ASP A 286 10.42 8.80 18.13
N ILE A 287 11.29 9.14 17.20
CA ILE A 287 11.86 8.22 16.21
C ILE A 287 13.32 7.86 16.50
N SER A 288 13.90 8.34 17.61
CA SER A 288 15.32 8.16 17.95
C SER A 288 15.74 6.71 18.18
N TRP A 289 14.78 5.86 18.52
CA TRP A 289 14.95 4.43 18.75
C TRP A 289 14.93 3.60 17.46
N ILE A 290 14.41 4.13 16.35
CA ILE A 290 14.35 3.44 15.07
C ILE A 290 15.76 3.37 14.49
N LYS A 291 16.24 2.16 14.24
CA LYS A 291 17.57 1.91 13.69
C LYS A 291 17.43 1.05 12.45
N PRO A 292 17.46 1.61 11.26
CA PRO A 292 17.58 0.81 10.03
C PRO A 292 18.88 0.02 10.02
N GLY A 293 18.87 -1.14 9.40
CA GLY A 293 20.07 -1.98 9.33
C GLY A 293 19.90 -3.17 8.39
N LYS A 294 21.02 -3.85 8.14
CA LYS A 294 21.03 -5.11 7.38
C LYS A 294 20.60 -6.26 8.27
N VAL A 295 20.12 -7.31 7.63
CA VAL A 295 19.60 -8.52 8.29
C VAL A 295 20.34 -9.74 7.79
N ALA A 296 20.79 -10.62 8.71
CA ALA A 296 21.08 -11.99 8.39
C ALA A 296 19.80 -12.82 8.58
N TRP A 297 19.36 -13.46 7.49
CA TRP A 297 18.06 -14.14 7.42
C TRP A 297 18.25 -15.63 7.08
N ASP A 298 17.78 -16.50 7.95
CA ASP A 298 18.00 -17.94 7.93
C ASP A 298 17.24 -18.69 6.82
N TRP A 299 16.11 -18.14 6.38
CA TRP A 299 15.23 -18.78 5.39
C TRP A 299 15.91 -18.97 4.02
N TRP A 300 16.75 -18.00 3.59
CA TRP A 300 17.42 -18.04 2.30
C TRP A 300 18.28 -19.29 2.07
N ASN A 301 18.94 -19.81 3.10
CA ASN A 301 19.76 -21.01 3.01
C ASN A 301 19.15 -22.20 3.77
N ASN A 302 17.87 -22.14 4.11
CA ASN A 302 17.12 -23.21 4.78
C ASN A 302 17.83 -23.70 6.05
N TRP A 303 18.28 -22.76 6.89
CA TRP A 303 19.04 -23.00 8.14
C TRP A 303 20.31 -23.85 7.96
N ASN A 304 20.77 -24.10 6.73
CA ASN A 304 21.94 -24.91 6.46
C ASN A 304 23.24 -24.17 6.81
N ILE A 305 24.09 -24.82 7.58
CA ILE A 305 25.41 -24.35 7.96
C ILE A 305 26.39 -25.52 7.85
N ASP A 306 27.55 -25.30 7.20
CA ASP A 306 28.62 -26.26 7.10
C ASP A 306 29.77 -25.92 8.06
N GLY A 307 30.60 -26.94 8.40
CA GLY A 307 31.81 -26.76 9.19
C GLY A 307 31.57 -26.43 10.66
N VAL A 308 30.45 -26.85 11.21
CA VAL A 308 30.06 -26.72 12.64
C VAL A 308 29.97 -28.06 13.33
N ASP A 309 30.11 -28.08 14.66
CA ASP A 309 30.08 -29.27 15.51
C ASP A 309 28.70 -29.59 16.10
N PHE A 310 27.65 -28.96 15.56
CA PHE A 310 26.24 -29.15 15.95
C PHE A 310 25.36 -29.38 14.73
N VAL A 311 24.17 -29.93 14.95
CA VAL A 311 23.16 -30.09 13.89
C VAL A 311 22.48 -28.74 13.64
N SER A 312 22.66 -28.17 12.44
CA SER A 312 22.00 -26.93 12.05
C SER A 312 20.49 -27.11 11.89
N GLY A 313 19.73 -26.06 12.16
CA GLY A 313 18.28 -26.06 12.12
C GLY A 313 17.69 -25.03 13.07
N ILE A 314 16.41 -25.19 13.44
CA ILE A 314 15.72 -24.29 14.36
C ILE A 314 16.16 -24.62 15.78
N ASN A 315 17.27 -24.05 16.23
CA ASN A 315 17.84 -24.22 17.58
C ASN A 315 18.80 -23.05 17.93
N ASN A 316 19.05 -22.86 19.22
CA ASN A 316 19.89 -21.76 19.71
C ASN A 316 21.33 -21.81 19.17
N ALA A 317 21.90 -22.98 18.93
CA ALA A 317 23.28 -23.09 18.41
C ALA A 317 23.36 -22.48 17.01
N THR A 318 22.42 -22.79 16.14
CA THR A 318 22.30 -22.22 14.79
C THR A 318 22.18 -20.69 14.84
N TYR A 319 21.24 -20.17 15.65
CA TYR A 319 21.05 -18.72 15.72
C TYR A 319 22.21 -17.97 16.39
N LYS A 320 22.93 -18.58 17.31
CA LYS A 320 24.20 -18.02 17.81
C LYS A 320 25.25 -17.91 16.71
N TYR A 321 25.34 -18.89 15.82
CA TYR A 321 26.21 -18.82 14.65
C TYR A 321 25.81 -17.66 13.71
N TYR A 322 24.52 -17.47 13.42
CA TYR A 322 24.04 -16.31 12.64
C TYR A 322 24.36 -14.99 13.33
N ILE A 323 24.21 -14.88 14.64
CA ILE A 323 24.57 -13.70 15.43
C ILE A 323 26.07 -13.42 15.33
N ASP A 324 26.91 -14.46 15.43
CA ASP A 324 28.37 -14.33 15.31
C ASP A 324 28.78 -13.86 13.92
N PHE A 325 28.17 -14.44 12.90
CA PHE A 325 28.35 -14.01 11.51
C PHE A 325 27.92 -12.56 11.32
N ALA A 326 26.74 -12.18 11.79
CA ALA A 326 26.22 -10.83 11.71
C ALA A 326 27.19 -9.82 12.38
N ALA A 327 27.65 -10.12 13.59
CA ALA A 327 28.60 -9.29 14.32
C ALA A 327 29.93 -9.12 13.57
N ALA A 328 30.49 -10.23 13.03
CA ALA A 328 31.74 -10.20 12.29
C ALA A 328 31.66 -9.40 10.96
N HIS A 329 30.48 -9.28 10.36
CA HIS A 329 30.28 -8.63 9.06
C HIS A 329 29.55 -7.27 9.15
N GLY A 330 29.33 -6.73 10.36
CA GLY A 330 28.66 -5.44 10.54
C GLY A 330 27.21 -5.48 10.05
N ILE A 331 26.51 -6.56 10.35
CA ILE A 331 25.07 -6.74 10.12
C ILE A 331 24.36 -6.49 11.44
N GLU A 332 23.36 -5.63 11.43
CA GLU A 332 22.73 -5.10 12.64
C GLU A 332 21.73 -6.07 13.27
N TYR A 333 21.12 -6.97 12.46
CA TYR A 333 20.01 -7.82 12.92
C TYR A 333 20.12 -9.26 12.42
N VAL A 334 19.49 -10.16 13.17
CA VAL A 334 19.16 -11.52 12.76
C VAL A 334 17.64 -11.66 12.84
N ILE A 335 17.00 -12.16 11.77
CA ILE A 335 15.60 -12.59 11.79
C ILE A 335 15.55 -14.09 12.11
N LEU A 336 14.77 -14.46 13.12
CA LEU A 336 14.31 -15.82 13.28
C LEU A 336 13.06 -15.98 12.45
N ASP A 337 13.13 -16.67 11.32
CA ASP A 337 12.00 -16.93 10.43
C ASP A 337 11.04 -17.99 11.02
N GLU A 338 10.04 -18.44 10.27
CA GLU A 338 9.02 -19.37 10.73
C GLU A 338 9.64 -20.62 11.36
N GLY A 339 9.12 -21.02 12.53
CA GLY A 339 9.51 -22.26 13.22
C GLY A 339 10.01 -22.08 14.65
N TRP A 340 10.32 -20.88 15.11
CA TRP A 340 10.66 -20.63 16.52
C TRP A 340 9.43 -20.72 17.45
N ALA A 341 8.22 -20.49 16.93
CA ALA A 341 6.95 -20.73 17.62
C ALA A 341 6.33 -22.06 17.19
N VAL A 342 5.51 -22.67 18.06
CA VAL A 342 4.89 -23.98 17.81
C VAL A 342 3.96 -23.92 16.60
N ASN A 343 4.25 -24.69 15.56
CA ASN A 343 3.51 -24.72 14.31
C ASN A 343 2.05 -25.13 14.49
N LEU A 344 1.16 -24.68 13.59
CA LEU A 344 -0.28 -24.94 13.53
C LEU A 344 -1.10 -24.42 14.74
N LYS A 345 -0.49 -23.74 15.69
CA LYS A 345 -1.16 -23.17 16.87
C LYS A 345 -1.57 -21.71 16.68
N ALA A 346 -0.90 -21.00 15.78
CA ALA A 346 -1.04 -19.56 15.60
C ALA A 346 -0.99 -18.82 16.96
N ASP A 347 0.03 -19.14 17.77
CA ASP A 347 0.23 -18.60 19.10
C ASP A 347 1.72 -18.33 19.33
N LEU A 348 2.10 -17.06 19.25
CA LEU A 348 3.50 -16.64 19.37
C LEU A 348 4.04 -16.70 20.80
N MET A 349 3.21 -17.00 21.80
CA MET A 349 3.65 -17.21 23.18
C MET A 349 4.09 -18.67 23.41
N GLN A 350 3.85 -19.57 22.46
CA GLN A 350 4.28 -20.96 22.53
C GLN A 350 5.58 -21.16 21.74
N VAL A 351 6.71 -20.91 22.37
CA VAL A 351 8.05 -21.11 21.80
C VAL A 351 8.38 -22.62 21.77
N VAL A 352 9.04 -23.08 20.70
CA VAL A 352 9.53 -24.48 20.64
C VAL A 352 10.66 -24.69 21.66
N LYS A 353 10.80 -25.92 22.16
CA LYS A 353 11.74 -26.24 23.26
C LYS A 353 13.23 -26.06 22.88
N GLU A 354 13.54 -26.08 21.60
CA GLU A 354 14.88 -25.89 21.04
C GLU A 354 15.34 -24.43 21.00
N ILE A 355 14.42 -23.50 21.28
CA ILE A 355 14.67 -22.05 21.22
C ILE A 355 14.44 -21.40 22.59
N ASP A 356 15.43 -20.66 23.05
CA ASP A 356 15.34 -19.70 24.15
C ASP A 356 15.57 -18.29 23.59
N ILE A 357 14.47 -17.56 23.35
CA ILE A 357 14.50 -16.20 22.79
C ILE A 357 15.30 -15.26 23.69
N LYS A 358 15.13 -15.35 25.01
CA LYS A 358 15.84 -14.48 25.95
C LYS A 358 17.34 -14.69 25.90
N GLU A 359 17.80 -15.93 25.82
CA GLU A 359 19.20 -16.27 25.66
C GLU A 359 19.79 -15.68 24.35
N LEU A 360 19.04 -15.80 23.24
CA LEU A 360 19.47 -15.25 21.95
C LEU A 360 19.53 -13.72 21.96
N VAL A 361 18.54 -13.07 22.56
CA VAL A 361 18.53 -11.60 22.74
C VAL A 361 19.73 -11.14 23.57
N ASP A 362 20.02 -11.79 24.70
CA ASP A 362 21.15 -11.44 25.56
C ASP A 362 22.49 -11.70 24.87
N TYR A 363 22.60 -12.78 24.10
CA TYR A 363 23.77 -13.10 23.31
C TYR A 363 24.03 -12.08 22.22
N GLY A 364 22.99 -11.72 21.46
CA GLY A 364 23.06 -10.71 20.39
C GLY A 364 23.40 -9.31 20.95
N ALA A 365 22.78 -8.93 22.07
CA ALA A 365 23.04 -7.64 22.71
C ALA A 365 24.52 -7.43 23.08
N LYS A 366 25.21 -8.47 23.55
CA LYS A 366 26.66 -8.45 23.85
C LYS A 366 27.53 -8.22 22.60
N LYS A 367 26.97 -8.45 21.41
CA LYS A 367 27.64 -8.36 20.11
C LYS A 367 27.11 -7.21 19.23
N ASN A 368 26.22 -6.39 19.79
CA ASN A 368 25.50 -5.32 19.08
C ASN A 368 24.64 -5.81 17.90
N VAL A 369 24.10 -7.01 17.99
CA VAL A 369 23.19 -7.62 17.02
C VAL A 369 21.79 -7.73 17.62
N GLY A 370 20.79 -7.13 16.98
CA GLY A 370 19.39 -7.18 17.40
C GLY A 370 18.69 -8.44 16.88
N ILE A 371 17.68 -8.91 17.60
CA ILE A 371 16.83 -10.02 17.19
C ILE A 371 15.48 -9.48 16.70
N ILE A 372 15.05 -9.96 15.54
CA ILE A 372 13.73 -9.73 14.95
C ILE A 372 13.04 -11.11 14.86
N LEU A 373 11.75 -11.17 15.14
CA LEU A 373 10.99 -12.41 15.11
C LEU A 373 10.00 -12.42 13.95
N TRP A 374 9.92 -13.52 13.24
CA TRP A 374 8.89 -13.74 12.25
C TRP A 374 7.54 -14.06 12.92
N ALA A 375 6.45 -13.60 12.32
CA ALA A 375 5.09 -13.86 12.77
C ALA A 375 4.14 -13.98 11.58
N GLY A 376 3.35 -15.03 11.51
CA GLY A 376 2.23 -15.09 10.58
C GLY A 376 1.11 -14.15 11.01
N PHE A 377 0.41 -13.56 10.02
CA PHE A 377 -0.66 -12.58 10.24
C PHE A 377 -1.63 -12.96 11.36
N HIS A 378 -2.23 -14.16 11.29
CA HIS A 378 -3.26 -14.55 12.25
C HIS A 378 -2.71 -14.69 13.66
N ALA A 379 -1.51 -15.27 13.81
CA ALA A 379 -0.84 -15.42 15.10
C ALA A 379 -0.54 -14.07 15.74
N PHE A 380 -0.06 -13.10 14.96
CA PHE A 380 0.24 -11.75 15.43
C PHE A 380 -1.03 -10.97 15.80
N ASN A 381 -2.08 -11.07 14.96
CA ASN A 381 -3.32 -10.32 15.15
C ASN A 381 -4.12 -10.78 16.40
N ARG A 382 -4.01 -12.04 16.80
CA ARG A 382 -4.77 -12.61 17.95
C ARG A 382 -4.56 -11.89 19.26
N ASP A 383 -3.32 -11.49 19.54
CA ASP A 383 -2.96 -10.86 20.83
C ASP A 383 -1.81 -9.84 20.67
N MET A 384 -1.94 -9.00 19.64
CA MET A 384 -0.90 -8.10 19.16
C MET A 384 -0.28 -7.25 20.27
N GLU A 385 -1.10 -6.66 21.14
CA GLU A 385 -0.64 -5.79 22.24
C GLU A 385 0.25 -6.54 23.24
N ASN A 386 -0.18 -7.72 23.70
CA ASN A 386 0.59 -8.53 24.65
C ASN A 386 1.85 -9.10 24.01
N ILE A 387 1.78 -9.55 22.75
CA ILE A 387 2.93 -10.04 22.00
C ILE A 387 3.99 -8.93 21.89
N CYS A 388 3.60 -7.74 21.38
CA CYS A 388 4.53 -6.61 21.25
C CYS A 388 5.14 -6.23 22.59
N LYS A 389 4.32 -6.12 23.64
CA LYS A 389 4.81 -5.81 24.98
C LYS A 389 5.80 -6.85 25.49
N HIS A 390 5.42 -8.14 25.46
CA HIS A 390 6.25 -9.23 25.97
C HIS A 390 7.62 -9.29 25.31
N TYR A 391 7.64 -9.27 23.98
CA TYR A 391 8.90 -9.39 23.24
C TYR A 391 9.75 -8.13 23.29
N ALA A 392 9.15 -6.94 23.39
CA ALA A 392 9.88 -5.72 23.65
C ALA A 392 10.53 -5.73 25.04
N ASP A 393 9.82 -6.21 26.08
CA ASP A 393 10.31 -6.28 27.46
C ASP A 393 11.54 -7.21 27.58
N ILE A 394 11.62 -8.27 26.78
CA ILE A 394 12.80 -9.16 26.75
C ILE A 394 13.90 -8.67 25.80
N GLY A 395 13.67 -7.60 25.04
CA GLY A 395 14.70 -6.91 24.23
C GLY A 395 14.70 -7.22 22.74
N VAL A 396 13.68 -7.91 22.21
CA VAL A 396 13.46 -8.08 20.76
C VAL A 396 13.33 -6.71 20.10
N LYS A 397 13.82 -6.56 18.87
CA LYS A 397 13.89 -5.26 18.16
C LYS A 397 12.74 -5.04 17.19
N GLY A 398 12.03 -6.09 16.79
CA GLY A 398 10.93 -5.96 15.84
C GLY A 398 10.32 -7.28 15.41
N PHE A 399 9.37 -7.16 14.49
CA PHE A 399 8.72 -8.29 13.87
C PHE A 399 8.79 -8.20 12.35
N LYS A 400 8.97 -9.35 11.71
CA LYS A 400 8.62 -9.63 10.32
C LYS A 400 7.23 -10.27 10.34
N VAL A 401 6.21 -9.56 9.86
CA VAL A 401 4.83 -10.07 9.83
C VAL A 401 4.46 -10.45 8.40
N ASP A 402 3.97 -11.67 8.21
CA ASP A 402 3.84 -12.31 6.91
C ASP A 402 2.46 -12.94 6.68
N PHE A 403 2.16 -13.26 5.41
CA PHE A 403 0.94 -13.96 4.98
C PHE A 403 -0.36 -13.18 5.18
N MET A 404 -0.37 -11.85 5.03
CA MET A 404 -1.60 -11.08 4.93
C MET A 404 -2.37 -11.47 3.66
N ASP A 405 -1.70 -11.47 2.51
CA ASP A 405 -2.19 -11.88 1.18
C ASP A 405 -3.50 -11.23 0.75
N ARG A 406 -3.86 -10.11 1.35
CA ARG A 406 -5.10 -9.36 1.13
C ARG A 406 -4.85 -7.86 1.30
N ASP A 407 -5.71 -7.06 0.68
CA ASP A 407 -5.74 -5.60 0.82
C ASP A 407 -7.16 -5.03 0.90
N ASP A 408 -8.14 -5.84 1.33
CA ASP A 408 -9.45 -5.30 1.72
C ASP A 408 -9.32 -4.38 2.96
N GLN A 409 -10.33 -3.59 3.25
CA GLN A 409 -10.27 -2.60 4.33
C GLN A 409 -9.82 -3.21 5.67
N GLU A 410 -10.29 -4.42 6.02
CA GLU A 410 -9.94 -5.08 7.28
C GLU A 410 -8.43 -5.37 7.37
N MET A 411 -7.83 -5.81 6.27
CA MET A 411 -6.39 -6.10 6.21
C MET A 411 -5.55 -4.82 6.19
N VAL A 412 -6.01 -3.79 5.50
CA VAL A 412 -5.37 -2.47 5.56
C VAL A 412 -5.39 -1.93 6.99
N ASP A 413 -6.53 -2.02 7.67
CA ASP A 413 -6.67 -1.62 9.08
C ASP A 413 -5.74 -2.42 10.01
N PHE A 414 -5.54 -3.72 9.72
CA PHE A 414 -4.57 -4.54 10.45
C PHE A 414 -3.15 -3.98 10.30
N ASN A 415 -2.69 -3.69 9.08
CA ASN A 415 -1.33 -3.20 8.84
C ASN A 415 -1.07 -1.87 9.59
N TYR A 416 -2.05 -0.95 9.58
CA TYR A 416 -1.94 0.31 10.32
C TYR A 416 -1.91 0.08 11.85
N ARG A 417 -2.75 -0.82 12.38
CA ARG A 417 -2.73 -1.18 13.81
C ARG A 417 -1.42 -1.87 14.21
N ALA A 418 -0.88 -2.75 13.36
CA ALA A 418 0.40 -3.40 13.60
C ALA A 418 1.54 -2.38 13.67
N ALA A 419 1.57 -1.42 12.72
CA ALA A 419 2.56 -0.34 12.70
C ALA A 419 2.47 0.54 13.96
N GLU A 420 1.26 0.93 14.37
CA GLU A 420 0.99 1.73 15.58
C GLU A 420 1.40 0.99 16.85
N THR A 421 0.99 -0.28 16.99
CA THR A 421 1.29 -1.09 18.18
C THR A 421 2.79 -1.36 18.30
N CYS A 422 3.44 -1.71 17.20
CA CYS A 422 4.90 -1.85 17.17
C CYS A 422 5.60 -0.53 17.56
N ALA A 423 5.16 0.62 17.02
CA ALA A 423 5.75 1.92 17.38
C ALA A 423 5.58 2.24 18.87
N LYS A 424 4.41 1.95 19.45
CA LYS A 424 4.13 2.12 20.89
C LYS A 424 5.12 1.36 21.78
N HIS A 425 5.52 0.17 21.36
CA HIS A 425 6.47 -0.70 22.06
C HIS A 425 7.92 -0.56 21.55
N LYS A 426 8.21 0.44 20.71
CA LYS A 426 9.55 0.68 20.12
C LYS A 426 10.10 -0.51 19.34
N LEU A 427 9.24 -1.15 18.55
CA LEU A 427 9.56 -2.26 17.67
C LEU A 427 9.53 -1.81 16.21
N ILE A 428 10.56 -2.15 15.45
CA ILE A 428 10.56 -2.00 13.99
C ILE A 428 9.67 -3.08 13.38
N LEU A 429 9.12 -2.79 12.20
CA LEU A 429 8.19 -3.66 11.50
C LEU A 429 8.65 -3.86 10.06
N ASP A 430 8.65 -5.13 9.65
CA ASP A 430 8.87 -5.61 8.30
C ASP A 430 7.60 -6.35 7.86
N LEU A 431 7.01 -5.99 6.74
CA LEU A 431 5.74 -6.54 6.26
C LEU A 431 5.97 -7.36 4.99
N HIS A 432 5.58 -8.63 5.02
CA HIS A 432 5.68 -9.57 3.92
C HIS A 432 4.32 -10.11 3.50
N GLY A 433 4.18 -10.56 2.24
CA GLY A 433 2.88 -11.00 1.72
C GLY A 433 1.81 -9.91 1.84
N THR A 434 2.18 -8.66 1.61
CA THR A 434 1.32 -7.48 1.76
C THR A 434 1.32 -6.61 0.51
N TYR A 435 0.41 -5.64 0.46
CA TYR A 435 0.36 -4.67 -0.63
C TYR A 435 1.54 -3.66 -0.54
N LYS A 436 1.81 -2.95 -1.64
CA LYS A 436 2.82 -1.89 -1.74
C LYS A 436 2.75 -0.88 -0.59
N PRO A 437 3.85 -0.19 -0.24
CA PRO A 437 3.93 0.75 0.90
C PRO A 437 2.83 1.82 0.96
N ALA A 438 2.36 2.34 -0.15
CA ALA A 438 1.27 3.34 -0.26
C ALA A 438 1.40 4.51 0.74
N GLY A 439 2.63 4.96 1.04
CA GLY A 439 2.90 6.07 1.94
C GLY A 439 2.84 5.74 3.45
N MET A 440 2.54 4.50 3.85
CA MET A 440 2.47 4.10 5.25
C MET A 440 3.79 4.34 6.01
N ASN A 441 4.92 4.13 5.37
CA ASN A 441 6.25 4.36 5.94
C ASN A 441 6.55 5.84 6.23
N ARG A 442 5.76 6.79 5.73
CA ARG A 442 5.77 8.18 6.20
C ARG A 442 4.97 8.34 7.49
N THR A 443 3.79 7.72 7.57
CA THR A 443 2.90 7.80 8.72
C THR A 443 3.46 7.06 9.93
N TYR A 444 4.08 5.91 9.68
CA TYR A 444 4.73 5.05 10.67
C TYR A 444 6.17 4.72 10.24
N PRO A 445 7.15 5.58 10.58
CA PRO A 445 8.55 5.41 10.18
C PRO A 445 9.22 4.15 10.73
N ASN A 446 8.61 3.47 11.68
CA ASN A 446 9.07 2.17 12.19
C ASN A 446 8.77 1.00 11.25
N VAL A 447 7.94 1.19 10.22
CA VAL A 447 7.78 0.23 9.13
C VAL A 447 8.93 0.45 8.14
N LEU A 448 9.97 -0.37 8.26
CA LEU A 448 11.22 -0.17 7.55
C LEU A 448 11.29 -0.91 6.22
N ASN A 449 10.54 -2.00 6.09
CA ASN A 449 10.57 -2.83 4.90
C ASN A 449 9.18 -3.37 4.53
N PHE A 450 9.03 -3.63 3.22
CA PHE A 450 7.89 -4.31 2.60
C PHE A 450 8.45 -5.26 1.54
N GLU A 451 7.91 -6.45 1.44
CA GLU A 451 8.23 -7.39 0.37
C GLU A 451 7.40 -7.13 -0.88
#